data_9743a3149a0cf128d910f09ed7f53a85
#
_entry.id   9743a3149a0cf128d910f09ed7f53a85
#
_cell.length_a   1.000
_cell.length_b   1.000
_cell.length_c   1.000
_cell.angle_alpha   90.00
_cell.angle_beta   90.00
_cell.angle_gamma   90.00
#
_symmetry.space_group_name_H-M   'P 1'
#
loop_
_entity.id
_entity.type
_entity.pdbx_description
1 polymer ?
#
loop_
_entity_poly.entity_id
_entity_poly.type
_entity_poly.pdbx_seq_one_letter_code
_entity_poly.pdbx_strand_id
1 'polypeptide(L)'
;MHDNPAVVAWFFERRCQLFIKHFIKKFFPVTDYWFRFEWQFRGSPHIHGLLWFQDAPDCSNIANLTAEERQRIVEHFDELVSAEIGTIHDLAPHENPCRKRLLDLQRIDHEADLDHILSAVQRHTRHGNYCMRRNRVSRRFECRFKFPVDLRDNSSLEFKDGSWKFVPKRNDGLLRRYNKFISRVWRANTDFSAITSKEAVSNYISKYASKGEHSSESYADLLNRLIQENESDLPALRTVRQLLMSSLAERNYSAQETMHLIMGWPLFHASRSMVSMRDDWERFGSGDNNLVSKYSTRCDSLQDLSLFDFARFFRCSSGRVIRREKECIVRVIPYIKLSDDGENSEEYYKLQCKLHVVARPVRDCEAH
;
A
#
# COMPACT_ATOMS: atom_id res chain seq x y z
N MET A 1 -4.56 -10.44 -22.79
CA MET A 1 -3.64 -10.34 -21.65
C MET A 1 -2.63 -11.50 -21.62
N HIS A 2 -3.05 -12.72 -21.93
CA HIS A 2 -2.15 -13.88 -21.90
C HIS A 2 -1.13 -13.92 -23.04
N ASP A 3 -1.50 -13.40 -24.20
CA ASP A 3 -0.69 -13.50 -25.42
C ASP A 3 0.55 -12.58 -25.43
N ASN A 4 0.52 -11.50 -24.63
CA ASN A 4 1.63 -10.54 -24.58
C ASN A 4 1.81 -9.91 -23.19
N PRO A 5 2.35 -10.67 -22.22
CA PRO A 5 2.48 -10.22 -20.84
C PRO A 5 3.41 -9.02 -20.67
N ALA A 6 4.44 -8.90 -21.51
CA ALA A 6 5.37 -7.77 -21.48
C ALA A 6 4.69 -6.45 -21.83
N VAL A 7 3.85 -6.43 -22.87
CA VAL A 7 3.09 -5.24 -23.26
C VAL A 7 2.09 -4.85 -22.17
N VAL A 8 1.44 -5.84 -21.54
CA VAL A 8 0.50 -5.57 -20.44
C VAL A 8 1.21 -4.96 -19.25
N ALA A 9 2.35 -5.50 -18.84
CA ALA A 9 3.15 -4.99 -17.74
C ALA A 9 3.64 -3.55 -18.03
N TRP A 10 4.21 -3.33 -19.21
CA TRP A 10 4.69 -2.01 -19.65
C TRP A 10 3.56 -0.98 -19.69
N PHE A 11 2.44 -1.31 -20.32
CA PHE A 11 1.30 -0.41 -20.46
C PHE A 11 0.74 -0.02 -19.08
N PHE A 12 0.62 -0.99 -18.18
CA PHE A 12 0.07 -0.74 -16.85
C PHE A 12 0.99 0.13 -16.00
N GLU A 13 2.29 -0.17 -15.99
CA GLU A 13 3.32 0.65 -15.32
C GLU A 13 3.29 2.09 -15.84
N ARG A 14 3.34 2.26 -17.16
CA ARG A 14 3.31 3.57 -17.79
C ARG A 14 2.04 4.35 -17.48
N ARG A 15 0.89 3.66 -17.54
CA ARG A 15 -0.41 4.24 -17.20
C ARG A 15 -0.45 4.73 -15.75
N CYS A 16 0.06 3.94 -14.80
CA CYS A 16 0.12 4.32 -13.38
C CYS A 16 1.00 5.56 -13.16
N GLN A 17 2.19 5.58 -13.74
CA GLN A 17 3.10 6.72 -13.63
C GLN A 17 2.47 8.01 -14.19
N LEU A 18 1.87 7.94 -15.38
CA LEU A 18 1.21 9.09 -16.00
C LEU A 18 0.00 9.54 -15.19
N PHE A 19 -0.79 8.62 -14.67
CA PHE A 19 -1.95 8.90 -13.83
C PHE A 19 -1.54 9.66 -12.55
N ILE A 20 -0.52 9.18 -11.84
CA ILE A 20 -0.03 9.86 -10.64
C ILE A 20 0.56 11.24 -11.00
N LYS A 21 1.43 11.31 -12.02
CA LYS A 21 2.15 12.52 -12.39
C LYS A 21 1.22 13.62 -12.93
N HIS A 22 0.29 13.26 -13.82
CA HIS A 22 -0.47 14.22 -14.61
C HIS A 22 -1.90 14.41 -14.12
N PHE A 23 -2.41 13.51 -13.29
CA PHE A 23 -3.74 13.62 -12.74
C PHE A 23 -3.72 13.80 -11.22
N ILE A 24 -3.28 12.80 -10.45
CA ILE A 24 -3.33 12.88 -8.98
C ILE A 24 -2.61 14.13 -8.46
N LYS A 25 -1.35 14.34 -8.86
CA LYS A 25 -0.56 15.50 -8.38
C LYS A 25 -1.06 16.86 -8.88
N LYS A 26 -1.84 16.91 -9.95
CA LYS A 26 -2.30 18.17 -10.53
C LYS A 26 -3.69 18.59 -10.05
N PHE A 27 -4.56 17.62 -9.81
CA PHE A 27 -5.98 17.87 -9.54
C PHE A 27 -6.38 17.61 -8.10
N PHE A 28 -5.51 17.02 -7.30
CA PHE A 28 -5.75 16.81 -5.89
C PHE A 28 -4.64 17.47 -5.06
N PRO A 29 -4.97 18.08 -3.90
CA PRO A 29 -3.99 18.65 -2.97
C PRO A 29 -3.28 17.54 -2.19
N VAL A 30 -2.62 16.63 -2.91
CA VAL A 30 -1.92 15.48 -2.34
C VAL A 30 -0.51 15.89 -1.93
N THR A 31 -0.22 15.81 -0.66
CA THR A 31 1.13 16.04 -0.10
C THR A 31 2.02 14.86 -0.31
N ASP A 32 1.50 13.67 -0.05
CA ASP A 32 2.23 12.41 -0.16
C ASP A 32 1.37 11.30 -0.75
N TYR A 33 2.05 10.35 -1.38
CA TYR A 33 1.43 9.14 -1.91
C TYR A 33 2.36 7.94 -1.76
N TRP A 34 1.74 6.79 -1.65
CA TRP A 34 2.38 5.49 -1.76
C TRP A 34 1.47 4.56 -2.55
N PHE A 35 2.00 3.77 -3.47
CA PHE A 35 1.26 2.71 -4.12
C PHE A 35 2.17 1.54 -4.46
N ARG A 36 1.57 0.34 -4.53
CA ARG A 36 2.23 -0.91 -4.84
C ARG A 36 1.47 -1.64 -5.94
N PHE A 37 2.22 -2.27 -6.84
CA PHE A 37 1.70 -3.20 -7.82
C PHE A 37 1.37 -4.55 -7.19
N GLU A 38 0.27 -5.13 -7.62
CA GLU A 38 -0.16 -6.49 -7.31
C GLU A 38 -0.72 -7.11 -8.59
N TRP A 39 -0.41 -8.38 -8.82
CA TRP A 39 -0.98 -9.17 -9.90
C TRP A 39 -1.89 -10.21 -9.28
N GLN A 40 -3.18 -10.18 -9.64
CA GLN A 40 -4.10 -11.21 -9.18
C GLN A 40 -3.84 -12.51 -9.94
N PHE A 41 -4.28 -13.63 -9.39
CA PHE A 41 -4.10 -15.02 -9.82
C PHE A 41 -4.08 -15.29 -11.35
N ARG A 42 -4.64 -14.41 -12.16
CA ARG A 42 -4.64 -14.53 -13.64
C ARG A 42 -3.76 -13.49 -14.34
N GLY A 43 -2.85 -12.87 -13.62
CA GLY A 43 -1.96 -11.83 -14.14
C GLY A 43 -2.64 -10.49 -14.39
N SER A 44 -3.85 -10.27 -13.86
CA SER A 44 -4.51 -8.97 -13.95
C SER A 44 -3.82 -7.97 -13.02
N PRO A 45 -3.20 -6.91 -13.56
CA PRO A 45 -2.46 -5.96 -12.75
C PRO A 45 -3.38 -5.03 -11.97
N HIS A 46 -3.02 -4.77 -10.72
CA HIS A 46 -3.69 -3.87 -9.79
C HIS A 46 -2.68 -2.96 -9.12
N ILE A 47 -3.14 -1.82 -8.64
CA ILE A 47 -2.39 -0.99 -7.70
C ILE A 47 -3.18 -0.86 -6.39
N HIS A 48 -2.46 -0.94 -5.29
CA HIS A 48 -2.94 -0.59 -3.97
C HIS A 48 -2.22 0.67 -3.53
N GLY A 49 -2.96 1.69 -3.13
CA GLY A 49 -2.35 2.99 -2.87
C GLY A 49 -2.94 3.70 -1.67
N LEU A 50 -2.16 4.64 -1.14
CA LEU A 50 -2.52 5.60 -0.13
C LEU A 50 -2.22 6.99 -0.65
N LEU A 51 -3.12 7.92 -0.39
CA LEU A 51 -2.98 9.33 -0.70
C LEU A 51 -3.15 10.13 0.59
N TRP A 52 -2.24 11.06 0.85
CA TRP A 52 -2.35 12.02 1.95
C TRP A 52 -2.68 13.38 1.37
N PHE A 53 -3.78 13.93 1.82
CA PHE A 53 -4.28 15.23 1.37
C PHE A 53 -3.79 16.34 2.31
N GLN A 54 -3.51 17.50 1.76
CA GLN A 54 -3.00 18.65 2.53
C GLN A 54 -3.97 19.10 3.61
N ASP A 55 -5.24 19.20 3.24
CA ASP A 55 -6.29 19.75 4.09
C ASP A 55 -7.14 18.65 4.75
N ALA A 56 -6.58 17.43 4.87
CA ALA A 56 -7.29 16.33 5.53
C ALA A 56 -7.49 16.64 7.02
N PRO A 57 -8.70 16.46 7.55
CA PRO A 57 -8.97 16.67 8.96
C PRO A 57 -8.21 15.64 9.82
N ASP A 58 -7.83 16.06 11.03
CA ASP A 58 -7.20 15.14 11.98
C ASP A 58 -8.23 14.15 12.53
N CYS A 59 -8.02 12.87 12.21
CA CYS A 59 -8.85 11.76 12.65
C CYS A 59 -8.27 10.99 13.85
N SER A 60 -7.21 11.49 14.48
CA SER A 60 -6.50 10.74 15.53
C SER A 60 -7.31 10.55 16.81
N ASN A 61 -8.29 11.42 17.09
CA ASN A 61 -9.07 11.42 18.32
C ASN A 61 -10.57 11.68 18.10
N ILE A 62 -11.19 11.03 17.13
CA ILE A 62 -12.61 11.24 16.77
C ILE A 62 -13.55 11.06 17.96
N ALA A 63 -13.22 10.18 18.91
CA ALA A 63 -14.05 9.92 20.08
C ALA A 63 -14.32 11.19 20.92
N ASN A 64 -13.34 12.09 21.02
CA ASN A 64 -13.39 13.29 21.84
C ASN A 64 -13.80 14.56 21.07
N LEU A 65 -14.03 14.45 19.76
CA LEU A 65 -14.48 15.58 18.94
C LEU A 65 -15.94 15.95 19.22
N THR A 66 -16.25 17.21 19.04
CA THR A 66 -17.64 17.72 19.07
C THR A 66 -18.44 17.20 17.88
N ALA A 67 -19.76 17.40 17.90
CA ALA A 67 -20.63 17.02 16.79
C ALA A 67 -20.27 17.80 15.50
N GLU A 68 -19.97 19.10 15.63
CA GLU A 68 -19.58 19.96 14.52
C GLU A 68 -18.23 19.54 13.90
N GLU A 69 -17.27 19.18 14.73
CA GLU A 69 -15.96 18.68 14.25
C GLU A 69 -16.11 17.36 13.51
N ARG A 70 -16.91 16.42 14.03
CA ARG A 70 -17.22 15.18 13.34
C ARG A 70 -17.96 15.41 12.02
N GLN A 71 -18.87 16.39 11.99
CA GLN A 71 -19.59 16.75 10.78
C GLN A 71 -18.64 17.27 9.69
N ARG A 72 -17.65 18.11 10.03
CA ARG A 72 -16.61 18.57 9.09
C ARG A 72 -15.79 17.41 8.51
N ILE A 73 -15.50 16.39 9.32
CA ILE A 73 -14.82 15.17 8.83
C ILE A 73 -15.72 14.44 7.83
N VAL A 74 -17.01 14.33 8.11
CA VAL A 74 -17.98 13.69 7.20
C VAL A 74 -18.04 14.45 5.89
N GLU A 75 -18.17 15.77 5.91
CA GLU A 75 -18.22 16.63 4.73
C GLU A 75 -16.98 16.50 3.87
N HIS A 76 -15.79 16.55 4.49
CA HIS A 76 -14.52 16.36 3.77
C HIS A 76 -14.44 15.02 3.05
N PHE A 77 -14.84 13.93 3.71
CA PHE A 77 -14.80 12.62 3.07
C PHE A 77 -15.93 12.40 2.07
N ASP A 78 -17.08 13.07 2.24
CA ASP A 78 -18.21 12.97 1.30
C ASP A 78 -17.89 13.61 -0.07
N GLU A 79 -17.02 14.63 -0.08
CA GLU A 79 -16.47 15.19 -1.33
C GLU A 79 -15.55 14.21 -2.09
N LEU A 80 -14.86 13.35 -1.35
CA LEU A 80 -13.84 12.44 -1.91
C LEU A 80 -14.37 11.05 -2.23
N VAL A 81 -15.33 10.55 -1.44
CA VAL A 81 -15.81 9.16 -1.49
C VAL A 81 -17.30 9.13 -1.76
N SER A 82 -17.67 8.51 -2.88
CA SER A 82 -19.07 8.33 -3.27
C SER A 82 -19.46 6.85 -3.31
N ALA A 83 -20.73 6.58 -3.04
CA ALA A 83 -21.37 5.28 -3.27
C ALA A 83 -22.77 5.46 -3.89
N GLU A 84 -22.94 6.53 -4.65
CA GLU A 84 -24.18 6.86 -5.37
C GLU A 84 -23.97 6.80 -6.87
N ILE A 85 -25.03 6.44 -7.60
CA ILE A 85 -25.07 6.43 -9.07
C ILE A 85 -26.33 7.18 -9.51
N GLY A 86 -26.22 7.97 -10.58
CA GLY A 86 -27.36 8.69 -11.13
C GLY A 86 -28.31 7.73 -11.86
N THR A 87 -27.84 7.12 -12.91
CA THR A 87 -28.61 6.19 -13.72
C THR A 87 -27.89 4.86 -13.89
N ILE A 88 -28.59 3.75 -13.64
CA ILE A 88 -28.07 2.41 -13.88
C ILE A 88 -28.34 2.04 -15.35
N HIS A 89 -27.28 1.66 -16.05
CA HIS A 89 -27.34 1.22 -17.44
C HIS A 89 -27.08 -0.27 -17.56
N ASP A 90 -27.90 -0.98 -18.32
CA ASP A 90 -27.63 -2.35 -18.75
C ASP A 90 -26.86 -2.32 -20.07
N LEU A 91 -25.54 -2.42 -19.98
CA LEU A 91 -24.64 -2.26 -21.12
C LEU A 91 -24.26 -3.61 -21.71
N ALA A 92 -24.40 -3.72 -23.02
CA ALA A 92 -23.85 -4.85 -23.74
C ALA A 92 -22.32 -4.89 -23.67
N PRO A 93 -21.65 -6.07 -23.76
CA PRO A 93 -20.19 -6.17 -23.63
C PRO A 93 -19.39 -5.32 -24.61
N HIS A 94 -19.94 -5.02 -25.79
CA HIS A 94 -19.29 -4.17 -26.79
C HIS A 94 -19.40 -2.66 -26.49
N GLU A 95 -20.35 -2.27 -25.66
CA GLU A 95 -20.58 -0.88 -25.22
C GLU A 95 -19.75 -0.48 -23.99
N ASN A 96 -18.78 -1.32 -23.61
CA ASN A 96 -17.97 -1.07 -22.43
C ASN A 96 -17.29 0.31 -22.49
N PRO A 97 -17.68 1.28 -21.64
CA PRO A 97 -17.21 2.65 -21.67
C PRO A 97 -15.70 2.77 -21.39
N CYS A 98 -15.11 1.76 -20.74
CA CYS A 98 -13.68 1.72 -20.44
C CYS A 98 -12.80 1.55 -21.69
N ARG A 99 -13.37 1.19 -22.83
CA ARG A 99 -12.68 1.01 -24.12
C ARG A 99 -12.79 2.22 -25.05
N LYS A 100 -13.50 3.29 -24.66
CA LYS A 100 -13.63 4.50 -25.48
C LYS A 100 -12.26 5.13 -25.78
N ARG A 101 -12.07 5.61 -27.00
CA ARG A 101 -10.84 6.30 -27.43
C ARG A 101 -10.82 7.73 -26.90
N LEU A 102 -9.64 8.33 -26.80
CA LEU A 102 -9.47 9.72 -26.32
C LEU A 102 -10.28 10.73 -27.15
N LEU A 103 -10.37 10.54 -28.47
CA LEU A 103 -11.15 11.40 -29.35
C LEU A 103 -12.66 11.35 -29.05
N ASP A 104 -13.15 10.19 -28.66
CA ASP A 104 -14.55 9.99 -28.29
C ASP A 104 -14.89 10.65 -26.95
N LEU A 105 -13.89 10.87 -26.08
CA LEU A 105 -14.05 11.50 -24.77
C LEU A 105 -14.13 13.03 -24.80
N GLN A 106 -13.74 13.67 -25.90
CA GLN A 106 -13.77 15.13 -26.02
C GLN A 106 -15.19 15.72 -26.18
N ARG A 107 -16.15 14.89 -26.57
CA ARG A 107 -17.54 15.32 -26.86
C ARG A 107 -18.58 14.59 -26.05
N ILE A 108 -18.19 14.06 -24.89
CA ILE A 108 -19.06 13.22 -24.06
C ILE A 108 -19.72 14.04 -22.95
N ASP A 109 -20.96 13.73 -22.64
CA ASP A 109 -21.56 14.12 -21.38
C ASP A 109 -20.84 13.38 -20.24
N HIS A 110 -20.22 14.13 -19.37
CA HIS A 110 -19.35 13.59 -18.34
C HIS A 110 -20.10 12.88 -17.21
N GLU A 111 -21.32 13.27 -16.90
CA GLU A 111 -22.13 12.61 -15.88
C GLU A 111 -22.71 11.31 -16.41
N ALA A 112 -23.26 11.33 -17.61
CA ALA A 112 -23.73 10.12 -18.29
C ALA A 112 -22.60 9.11 -18.51
N ASP A 113 -21.39 9.57 -18.87
CA ASP A 113 -20.23 8.70 -19.01
C ASP A 113 -19.80 8.08 -17.67
N LEU A 114 -19.87 8.84 -16.56
CA LEU A 114 -19.62 8.31 -15.24
C LEU A 114 -20.60 7.20 -14.88
N ASP A 115 -21.89 7.41 -15.09
CA ASP A 115 -22.94 6.42 -14.85
C ASP A 115 -22.72 5.14 -15.67
N HIS A 116 -22.30 5.27 -16.93
CA HIS A 116 -21.91 4.14 -17.77
C HIS A 116 -20.72 3.37 -17.19
N ILE A 117 -19.66 4.08 -16.73
CA ILE A 117 -18.49 3.45 -16.10
C ILE A 117 -18.89 2.71 -14.83
N LEU A 118 -19.68 3.37 -13.96
CA LEU A 118 -20.15 2.80 -12.71
C LEU A 118 -20.98 1.53 -12.94
N SER A 119 -21.92 1.60 -13.89
CA SER A 119 -22.76 0.46 -14.28
C SER A 119 -21.92 -0.72 -14.77
N ALA A 120 -20.89 -0.46 -15.60
CA ALA A 120 -20.08 -1.49 -16.23
C ALA A 120 -19.08 -2.17 -15.29
N VAL A 121 -18.42 -1.40 -14.38
CA VAL A 121 -17.25 -1.91 -13.64
C VAL A 121 -17.30 -1.72 -12.14
N GLN A 122 -18.13 -0.81 -11.59
CA GLN A 122 -18.16 -0.54 -10.15
C GLN A 122 -19.24 -1.35 -9.40
N ARG A 123 -20.26 -1.82 -10.08
CA ARG A 123 -21.34 -2.62 -9.49
C ARG A 123 -20.93 -4.09 -9.36
N HIS A 124 -21.15 -4.66 -8.19
CA HIS A 124 -20.88 -6.09 -7.91
C HIS A 124 -22.10 -6.94 -8.27
N THR A 125 -22.40 -7.03 -9.55
CA THR A 125 -23.61 -7.73 -10.06
C THR A 125 -23.41 -9.22 -10.26
N ARG A 126 -22.16 -9.69 -10.42
CA ARG A 126 -21.88 -11.11 -10.70
C ARG A 126 -21.32 -11.76 -9.43
N HIS A 127 -22.13 -12.67 -8.87
CA HIS A 127 -21.70 -13.51 -7.76
C HIS A 127 -21.26 -14.87 -8.29
N GLY A 128 -20.06 -15.29 -7.93
CA GLY A 128 -19.49 -16.59 -8.33
C GLY A 128 -18.75 -17.25 -7.19
N ASN A 129 -18.17 -18.42 -7.44
CA ASN A 129 -17.42 -19.19 -6.44
C ASN A 129 -16.28 -18.39 -5.78
N TYR A 130 -15.76 -17.34 -6.43
CA TYR A 130 -14.73 -16.50 -5.88
C TYR A 130 -15.22 -15.59 -4.75
N CYS A 131 -16.49 -15.17 -4.74
CA CYS A 131 -17.03 -14.25 -3.74
C CYS A 131 -18.04 -14.91 -2.79
N MET A 132 -18.73 -15.96 -3.22
CA MET A 132 -19.70 -16.67 -2.38
C MET A 132 -18.96 -17.59 -1.40
N ARG A 133 -19.25 -17.43 -0.11
CA ARG A 133 -18.69 -18.23 0.97
C ARG A 133 -19.80 -18.68 1.91
N ARG A 134 -19.69 -19.92 2.41
CA ARG A 134 -20.60 -20.39 3.44
C ARG A 134 -20.25 -19.68 4.76
N ASN A 135 -21.15 -18.90 5.28
CA ASN A 135 -21.02 -18.30 6.59
C ASN A 135 -21.06 -19.39 7.66
N ARG A 136 -20.10 -19.38 8.59
CA ARG A 136 -19.98 -20.42 9.63
C ARG A 136 -21.10 -20.34 10.66
N VAL A 137 -21.66 -19.15 10.89
CA VAL A 137 -22.70 -18.89 11.89
C VAL A 137 -24.08 -19.11 11.27
N SER A 138 -24.42 -18.38 10.20
CA SER A 138 -25.72 -18.46 9.52
C SER A 138 -25.90 -19.74 8.69
N ARG A 139 -24.79 -20.42 8.36
CA ARG A 139 -24.71 -21.58 7.45
C ARG A 139 -25.20 -21.29 6.02
N ARG A 140 -25.52 -20.05 5.69
CA ARG A 140 -25.95 -19.62 4.36
C ARG A 140 -24.75 -19.22 3.49
N PHE A 141 -24.94 -19.26 2.19
CA PHE A 141 -23.97 -18.70 1.25
C PHE A 141 -24.14 -17.18 1.20
N GLU A 142 -23.11 -16.46 1.52
CA GLU A 142 -23.07 -15.01 1.58
C GLU A 142 -21.88 -14.47 0.77
N CYS A 143 -22.04 -13.28 0.21
CA CYS A 143 -20.94 -12.61 -0.47
C CYS A 143 -19.88 -12.19 0.55
N ARG A 144 -18.62 -12.67 0.40
CA ARG A 144 -17.51 -12.31 1.29
C ARG A 144 -17.20 -10.81 1.30
N PHE A 145 -17.64 -10.09 0.28
CA PHE A 145 -17.51 -8.65 0.18
C PHE A 145 -18.71 -7.88 0.77
N LYS A 146 -19.65 -8.62 1.38
CA LYS A 146 -20.86 -8.09 2.04
C LYS A 146 -21.80 -7.34 1.10
N PHE A 147 -21.86 -7.70 -0.19
CA PHE A 147 -22.86 -7.19 -1.12
C PHE A 147 -24.14 -8.04 -1.08
N PRO A 148 -25.33 -7.40 -1.20
CA PRO A 148 -25.56 -5.95 -1.21
C PRO A 148 -25.27 -5.28 0.14
N VAL A 149 -24.83 -4.02 0.09
CA VAL A 149 -24.65 -3.16 1.27
C VAL A 149 -25.93 -2.36 1.50
N ASP A 150 -26.28 -2.09 2.75
CA ASP A 150 -27.46 -1.32 3.10
C ASP A 150 -27.47 0.08 2.46
N LEU A 151 -28.65 0.51 2.00
CA LEU A 151 -28.88 1.85 1.48
C LEU A 151 -28.91 2.85 2.65
N ARG A 152 -28.53 4.11 2.36
CA ARG A 152 -28.56 5.18 3.35
C ARG A 152 -28.60 6.57 2.69
N ASP A 153 -29.36 7.46 3.27
CA ASP A 153 -29.56 8.79 2.73
C ASP A 153 -28.44 9.77 3.11
N ASN A 154 -27.75 9.54 4.24
CA ASN A 154 -26.72 10.42 4.76
C ASN A 154 -25.42 9.67 5.05
N SER A 155 -24.31 10.36 4.81
CA SER A 155 -22.98 9.91 5.23
C SER A 155 -22.80 10.11 6.75
N SER A 156 -21.97 9.26 7.37
CA SER A 156 -21.73 9.33 8.82
C SER A 156 -20.35 8.79 9.20
N LEU A 157 -19.92 9.13 10.42
CA LEU A 157 -18.84 8.43 11.13
C LEU A 157 -19.46 7.44 12.10
N GLU A 158 -19.09 6.19 11.99
CA GLU A 158 -19.60 5.09 12.82
C GLU A 158 -18.45 4.37 13.53
N PHE A 159 -18.64 4.06 14.80
CA PHE A 159 -17.71 3.21 15.54
C PHE A 159 -18.04 1.74 15.31
N LYS A 160 -17.18 1.03 14.58
CA LYS A 160 -17.37 -0.39 14.22
C LYS A 160 -16.04 -1.14 14.32
N ASP A 161 -16.08 -2.35 14.88
CA ASP A 161 -14.92 -3.23 15.03
C ASP A 161 -13.72 -2.52 15.72
N GLY A 162 -14.01 -1.75 16.80
CA GLY A 162 -12.97 -1.06 17.58
C GLY A 162 -12.37 0.20 16.95
N SER A 163 -12.92 0.68 15.82
CA SER A 163 -12.42 1.88 15.15
C SER A 163 -13.54 2.74 14.55
N TRP A 164 -13.29 4.04 14.45
CA TRP A 164 -14.17 4.94 13.71
C TRP A 164 -14.01 4.71 12.21
N LYS A 165 -15.12 4.70 11.48
CA LYS A 165 -15.16 4.48 10.03
C LYS A 165 -16.08 5.49 9.39
N PHE A 166 -15.63 6.09 8.29
CA PHE A 166 -16.51 6.86 7.43
C PHE A 166 -17.38 5.92 6.59
N VAL A 167 -18.67 6.15 6.61
CA VAL A 167 -19.67 5.40 5.84
C VAL A 167 -20.41 6.38 4.95
N PRO A 168 -20.20 6.33 3.61
CA PRO A 168 -20.83 7.26 2.68
C PRO A 168 -22.32 6.96 2.50
N LYS A 169 -23.09 7.99 2.16
CA LYS A 169 -24.45 7.84 1.65
C LYS A 169 -24.44 6.92 0.43
N ARG A 170 -25.57 6.21 0.19
CA ARG A 170 -25.61 5.12 -0.77
C ARG A 170 -27.02 4.92 -1.31
N ASN A 171 -27.17 4.95 -2.64
CA ASN A 171 -28.44 4.68 -3.32
C ASN A 171 -28.47 3.34 -4.11
N ASP A 172 -27.32 2.63 -4.21
CA ASP A 172 -27.24 1.31 -4.82
C ASP A 172 -26.42 0.35 -3.94
N GLY A 173 -27.06 -0.70 -3.45
CA GLY A 173 -26.45 -1.71 -2.58
C GLY A 173 -25.34 -2.54 -3.25
N LEU A 174 -25.26 -2.58 -4.57
CA LEU A 174 -24.24 -3.32 -5.31
C LEU A 174 -23.04 -2.47 -5.71
N LEU A 175 -23.13 -1.13 -5.55
CA LEU A 175 -22.09 -0.21 -5.96
C LEU A 175 -20.92 -0.21 -4.98
N ARG A 176 -19.69 -0.29 -5.47
CA ARG A 176 -18.46 -0.09 -4.68
C ARG A 176 -18.22 1.40 -4.47
N ARG A 177 -17.58 1.74 -3.35
CA ARG A 177 -17.12 3.11 -3.08
C ARG A 177 -16.10 3.53 -4.13
N TYR A 178 -16.19 4.75 -4.57
CA TYR A 178 -15.34 5.30 -5.62
C TYR A 178 -15.12 6.81 -5.42
N ASN A 179 -14.15 7.37 -6.14
CA ASN A 179 -14.01 8.80 -6.32
C ASN A 179 -14.42 9.16 -7.75
N LYS A 180 -15.30 10.17 -7.91
CA LYS A 180 -15.87 10.56 -9.21
C LYS A 180 -14.81 10.87 -10.26
N PHE A 181 -13.82 11.69 -9.89
CA PHE A 181 -12.77 12.10 -10.82
C PHE A 181 -11.82 10.96 -11.16
N ILE A 182 -11.41 10.18 -10.16
CA ILE A 182 -10.56 9.01 -10.36
C ILE A 182 -11.22 8.00 -11.29
N SER A 183 -12.50 7.67 -11.06
CA SER A 183 -13.22 6.69 -11.88
C SER A 183 -13.34 7.14 -13.33
N ARG A 184 -13.61 8.43 -13.58
CA ARG A 184 -13.69 8.99 -14.94
C ARG A 184 -12.37 8.94 -15.71
N VAL A 185 -11.25 9.21 -15.03
CA VAL A 185 -9.92 9.22 -15.66
C VAL A 185 -9.33 7.82 -15.74
N TRP A 186 -9.46 7.04 -14.66
CA TRP A 186 -8.92 5.68 -14.63
C TRP A 186 -9.71 4.69 -15.50
N ARG A 187 -11.01 4.86 -15.60
CA ARG A 187 -11.92 4.05 -16.47
C ARG A 187 -11.77 2.54 -16.25
N ALA A 188 -11.70 2.14 -15.02
CA ALA A 188 -11.67 0.74 -14.60
C ALA A 188 -12.22 0.63 -13.16
N ASN A 189 -12.42 -0.59 -12.69
CA ASN A 189 -12.84 -0.83 -11.31
C ASN A 189 -11.86 -0.16 -10.33
N THR A 190 -12.40 0.58 -9.37
CA THR A 190 -11.67 1.21 -8.26
C THR A 190 -12.36 0.87 -6.93
N ASP A 191 -11.64 0.93 -5.82
CA ASP A 191 -12.20 0.93 -4.47
C ASP A 191 -11.50 2.06 -3.73
N PHE A 192 -12.22 3.14 -3.47
CA PHE A 192 -11.69 4.34 -2.84
C PHE A 192 -12.38 4.54 -1.48
N SER A 193 -11.60 4.67 -0.42
CA SER A 193 -12.11 4.70 0.94
C SER A 193 -11.35 5.69 1.80
N ALA A 194 -12.04 6.37 2.69
CA ALA A 194 -11.44 7.14 3.75
C ALA A 194 -10.75 6.23 4.78
N ILE A 195 -9.61 6.67 5.28
CA ILE A 195 -8.88 6.02 6.37
C ILE A 195 -8.82 6.99 7.54
N THR A 196 -9.36 6.56 8.67
CA THR A 196 -9.60 7.39 9.85
C THR A 196 -8.70 7.04 11.04
N SER A 197 -7.77 6.08 10.87
CA SER A 197 -6.80 5.72 11.93
C SER A 197 -5.44 5.31 11.39
N LYS A 198 -4.40 5.52 12.17
CA LYS A 198 -3.01 5.12 11.87
C LYS A 198 -2.87 3.60 11.80
N GLU A 199 -3.61 2.87 12.63
CA GLU A 199 -3.65 1.41 12.65
C GLU A 199 -4.21 0.86 11.36
N ALA A 200 -5.25 1.49 10.80
CA ALA A 200 -5.82 1.11 9.50
C ALA A 200 -4.81 1.31 8.35
N VAL A 201 -4.02 2.40 8.37
CA VAL A 201 -2.92 2.62 7.42
C VAL A 201 -1.87 1.52 7.55
N SER A 202 -1.40 1.25 8.79
CA SER A 202 -0.38 0.24 9.06
C SER A 202 -0.84 -1.15 8.63
N ASN A 203 -2.08 -1.52 8.95
CA ASN A 203 -2.68 -2.79 8.56
C ASN A 203 -2.84 -2.91 7.04
N TYR A 204 -3.21 -1.82 6.37
CA TYR A 204 -3.32 -1.80 4.91
C TYR A 204 -1.96 -2.02 4.25
N ILE A 205 -0.93 -1.26 4.65
CA ILE A 205 0.42 -1.40 4.11
C ILE A 205 0.96 -2.81 4.40
N SER A 206 0.86 -3.29 5.64
CA SER A 206 1.34 -4.62 6.03
C SER A 206 0.69 -5.72 5.22
N LYS A 207 -0.65 -5.67 5.07
CA LYS A 207 -1.40 -6.64 4.30
C LYS A 207 -0.91 -6.73 2.84
N TYR A 208 -0.66 -5.61 2.20
CA TYR A 208 -0.25 -5.59 0.80
C TYR A 208 1.27 -5.70 0.61
N ALA A 209 2.07 -5.27 1.58
CA ALA A 209 3.52 -5.46 1.55
C ALA A 209 3.94 -6.92 1.78
N SER A 210 3.20 -7.66 2.63
CA SER A 210 3.50 -9.05 2.99
C SER A 210 2.71 -10.10 2.21
N LYS A 211 1.76 -9.67 1.36
CA LYS A 211 0.92 -10.59 0.61
C LYS A 211 1.74 -11.35 -0.44
N GLY A 212 2.14 -12.56 -0.10
CA GLY A 212 2.59 -13.55 -1.08
C GLY A 212 1.40 -14.12 -1.84
N GLU A 213 1.56 -14.41 -3.12
CA GLU A 213 0.60 -15.26 -3.82
C GLU A 213 0.71 -16.68 -3.27
N HIS A 214 -0.42 -17.40 -3.21
CA HIS A 214 -0.42 -18.79 -2.80
C HIS A 214 0.35 -19.62 -3.83
N SER A 215 1.22 -20.51 -3.36
CA SER A 215 1.79 -21.57 -4.19
C SER A 215 0.67 -22.37 -4.85
N SER A 216 0.84 -22.73 -6.11
CA SER A 216 -0.10 -23.61 -6.83
C SER A 216 -0.01 -25.06 -6.34
N GLU A 217 1.09 -25.43 -5.73
CA GLU A 217 1.37 -26.75 -5.20
C GLU A 217 1.05 -26.78 -3.70
N SER A 218 0.31 -27.78 -3.25
CA SER A 218 0.11 -27.97 -1.82
C SER A 218 1.39 -28.48 -1.17
N TYR A 219 1.58 -28.24 0.14
CA TYR A 219 2.69 -28.82 0.89
C TYR A 219 2.75 -30.35 0.80
N ALA A 220 1.58 -31.00 0.68
CA ALA A 220 1.49 -32.44 0.52
C ALA A 220 2.03 -32.89 -0.83
N ASP A 221 1.72 -32.17 -1.91
CA ASP A 221 2.18 -32.48 -3.26
C ASP A 221 3.68 -32.21 -3.38
N LEU A 222 4.17 -31.10 -2.81
CA LEU A 222 5.59 -30.76 -2.73
C LEU A 222 6.38 -31.85 -1.96
N LEU A 223 5.85 -32.27 -0.82
CA LEU A 223 6.47 -33.31 0.00
C LEU A 223 6.52 -34.64 -0.75
N ASN A 224 5.43 -35.04 -1.41
CA ASN A 224 5.36 -36.27 -2.19
C ASN A 224 6.36 -36.25 -3.36
N ARG A 225 6.48 -35.12 -4.07
CA ARG A 225 7.49 -34.94 -5.14
C ARG A 225 8.89 -35.07 -4.61
N LEU A 226 9.24 -34.39 -3.50
CA LEU A 226 10.57 -34.44 -2.91
C LEU A 226 10.92 -35.84 -2.36
N ILE A 227 9.95 -36.59 -1.86
CA ILE A 227 10.13 -37.98 -1.43
C ILE A 227 10.40 -38.87 -2.65
N GLN A 228 9.64 -38.74 -3.75
CA GLN A 228 9.82 -39.50 -4.98
C GLN A 228 11.15 -39.18 -5.66
N GLU A 229 11.62 -37.93 -5.68
CA GLU A 229 12.89 -37.51 -6.26
C GLU A 229 14.10 -37.99 -5.44
N ASN A 230 13.92 -38.31 -4.16
CA ASN A 230 15.00 -38.65 -3.23
C ASN A 230 14.88 -40.08 -2.69
N GLU A 231 14.53 -41.04 -3.52
CA GLU A 231 14.41 -42.46 -3.15
C GLU A 231 15.72 -43.15 -2.65
N SER A 232 16.85 -42.48 -2.58
CA SER A 232 18.11 -43.01 -2.09
C SER A 232 18.78 -42.12 -1.04
N ASP A 233 18.83 -42.63 0.21
CA ASP A 233 19.81 -42.33 1.27
C ASP A 233 20.16 -40.88 1.62
N LEU A 234 19.24 -39.95 1.56
CA LEU A 234 19.51 -38.60 2.05
C LEU A 234 19.15 -38.44 3.55
N PRO A 235 20.03 -37.83 4.38
CA PRO A 235 19.71 -37.54 5.76
C PRO A 235 18.43 -36.67 5.85
N ALA A 236 17.53 -37.00 6.75
CA ALA A 236 16.25 -36.30 6.96
C ALA A 236 16.39 -34.75 7.02
N LEU A 237 17.52 -34.28 7.52
CA LEU A 237 17.88 -32.86 7.58
C LEU A 237 18.01 -32.21 6.19
N ARG A 238 18.48 -32.95 5.18
CA ARG A 238 18.64 -32.45 3.81
C ARG A 238 17.28 -32.35 3.13
N THR A 239 16.41 -33.33 3.33
CA THR A 239 15.01 -33.30 2.85
C THR A 239 14.22 -32.16 3.48
N VAL A 240 14.36 -31.97 4.80
CA VAL A 240 13.72 -30.84 5.52
C VAL A 240 14.27 -29.50 5.01
N ARG A 241 15.58 -29.39 4.78
CA ARG A 241 16.18 -28.17 4.21
C ARG A 241 15.70 -27.90 2.78
N GLN A 242 15.61 -28.93 1.93
CA GLN A 242 15.05 -28.80 0.59
C GLN A 242 13.57 -28.39 0.63
N LEU A 243 12.78 -29.00 1.52
CA LEU A 243 11.37 -28.65 1.72
C LEU A 243 11.24 -27.18 2.16
N LEU A 244 12.03 -26.74 3.12
CA LEU A 244 12.04 -25.34 3.58
C LEU A 244 12.48 -24.40 2.45
N MET A 245 13.53 -24.73 1.72
CA MET A 245 14.01 -23.87 0.62
C MET A 245 13.00 -23.81 -0.54
N SER A 246 12.38 -24.94 -0.91
CA SER A 246 11.31 -24.96 -1.93
C SER A 246 10.07 -24.20 -1.46
N SER A 247 9.63 -24.40 -0.22
CA SER A 247 8.46 -23.70 0.32
C SER A 247 8.66 -22.19 0.49
N LEU A 248 9.90 -21.74 0.71
CA LEU A 248 10.27 -20.31 0.79
C LEU A 248 10.52 -19.70 -0.60
N ALA A 249 10.95 -20.52 -1.58
CA ALA A 249 11.29 -20.07 -2.93
C ALA A 249 10.11 -20.14 -3.91
N GLU A 250 9.14 -21.01 -3.69
CA GLU A 250 7.99 -21.18 -4.59
C GLU A 250 6.88 -20.19 -4.32
N ARG A 251 7.08 -18.98 -4.82
CA ARG A 251 6.02 -18.05 -5.12
C ARG A 251 5.69 -18.16 -6.60
N ASN A 252 4.43 -18.45 -6.94
CA ASN A 252 3.99 -18.38 -8.32
C ASN A 252 3.87 -16.94 -8.78
N TYR A 253 4.74 -16.59 -9.73
CA TYR A 253 4.67 -15.31 -10.41
C TYR A 253 3.77 -15.44 -11.64
N SER A 254 2.87 -14.50 -11.85
CA SER A 254 2.19 -14.39 -13.14
C SER A 254 3.19 -13.96 -14.21
N ALA A 255 2.90 -14.29 -15.48
CA ALA A 255 3.77 -13.89 -16.59
C ALA A 255 3.96 -12.36 -16.64
N GLN A 256 2.94 -11.58 -16.31
CA GLN A 256 3.00 -10.13 -16.26
C GLN A 256 3.87 -9.61 -15.11
N GLU A 257 3.80 -10.23 -13.94
CA GLU A 257 4.67 -9.89 -12.80
C GLU A 257 6.13 -10.23 -13.12
N THR A 258 6.37 -11.41 -13.71
CA THR A 258 7.70 -11.81 -14.17
C THR A 258 8.28 -10.80 -15.15
N MET A 259 7.49 -10.34 -16.12
CA MET A 259 7.94 -9.32 -17.07
C MET A 259 8.23 -7.98 -16.37
N HIS A 260 7.42 -7.55 -15.42
CA HIS A 260 7.66 -6.35 -14.64
C HIS A 260 9.00 -6.41 -13.90
N LEU A 261 9.31 -7.54 -13.27
CA LEU A 261 10.57 -7.77 -12.55
C LEU A 261 11.79 -7.84 -13.49
N ILE A 262 11.66 -8.55 -14.63
CA ILE A 262 12.73 -8.64 -15.65
C ILE A 262 13.08 -7.26 -16.22
N MET A 263 12.08 -6.39 -16.38
CA MET A 263 12.27 -5.01 -16.84
C MET A 263 12.88 -4.12 -15.75
N GLY A 264 13.13 -4.62 -14.55
CA GLY A 264 13.73 -3.89 -13.45
C GLY A 264 12.85 -2.78 -12.87
N TRP A 265 11.52 -2.83 -13.09
CA TRP A 265 10.63 -1.82 -12.55
C TRP A 265 10.35 -2.04 -11.06
N PRO A 266 10.24 -0.95 -10.28
CA PRO A 266 9.96 -1.08 -8.85
C PRO A 266 8.54 -1.60 -8.60
N LEU A 267 8.40 -2.45 -7.58
CA LEU A 267 7.09 -2.98 -7.16
C LEU A 267 6.23 -1.95 -6.42
N PHE A 268 6.83 -0.86 -5.96
CA PHE A 268 6.11 0.22 -5.30
C PHE A 268 6.71 1.58 -5.68
N HIS A 269 5.89 2.60 -5.57
CA HIS A 269 6.29 3.99 -5.74
C HIS A 269 5.80 4.82 -4.55
N ALA A 270 6.60 5.78 -4.13
CA ALA A 270 6.25 6.69 -3.05
C ALA A 270 6.78 8.12 -3.36
N SER A 271 6.09 9.10 -2.80
CA SER A 271 6.54 10.49 -2.88
C SER A 271 7.78 10.78 -2.03
N ARG A 272 8.02 9.95 -1.00
CA ARG A 272 9.19 10.02 -0.12
C ARG A 272 10.11 8.83 -0.34
N SER A 273 11.41 9.08 -0.34
CA SER A 273 12.40 8.00 -0.31
C SER A 273 12.38 7.30 1.06
N MET A 274 12.88 6.07 1.11
CA MET A 274 13.02 5.30 2.34
C MET A 274 14.50 5.00 2.60
N VAL A 275 14.92 5.14 3.85
CA VAL A 275 16.25 4.74 4.32
C VAL A 275 16.06 3.70 5.41
N SER A 276 16.71 2.55 5.27
CA SER A 276 16.72 1.52 6.30
C SER A 276 17.97 1.69 7.17
N MET A 277 17.76 1.84 8.46
CA MET A 277 18.80 1.85 9.48
C MET A 277 18.75 0.53 10.25
N ARG A 278 19.87 -0.20 10.28
CA ARG A 278 19.99 -1.45 11.02
C ARG A 278 20.67 -1.18 12.34
N ASP A 279 20.30 -1.90 13.39
CA ASP A 279 20.88 -1.71 14.74
C ASP A 279 22.39 -2.06 14.78
N ASP A 280 22.84 -2.89 13.83
CA ASP A 280 24.22 -3.30 13.68
C ASP A 280 25.07 -2.36 12.79
N TRP A 281 24.61 -1.13 12.53
CA TRP A 281 25.31 -0.15 11.67
C TRP A 281 26.76 0.14 12.09
N GLU A 282 27.10 -0.03 13.36
CA GLU A 282 28.46 0.12 13.87
C GLU A 282 29.41 -0.95 13.32
N ARG A 283 28.89 -2.14 12.99
CA ARG A 283 29.66 -3.28 12.47
C ARG A 283 29.88 -3.25 10.95
N PHE A 284 28.95 -2.63 10.21
CA PHE A 284 28.96 -2.63 8.74
C PHE A 284 29.38 -1.28 8.13
N GLY A 285 29.82 -0.34 8.94
CA GLY A 285 29.95 1.06 8.62
C GLY A 285 31.30 1.53 8.06
N SER A 286 32.07 0.71 7.36
CA SER A 286 33.44 1.07 6.91
C SER A 286 33.53 1.66 5.50
N GLY A 287 32.46 2.25 4.95
CA GLY A 287 32.48 2.88 3.61
C GLY A 287 32.31 4.40 3.65
N ASP A 288 33.00 5.15 2.81
CA ASP A 288 32.94 6.62 2.66
C ASP A 288 31.52 7.20 2.43
N ASN A 289 30.56 6.39 2.07
CA ASN A 289 29.15 6.75 1.84
C ASN A 289 28.20 6.34 2.98
N ASN A 290 28.73 5.87 4.10
CA ASN A 290 27.89 5.44 5.21
C ASN A 290 27.28 6.65 5.93
N LEU A 291 25.95 6.63 6.09
CA LEU A 291 25.21 7.70 6.76
C LEU A 291 25.67 7.92 8.22
N VAL A 292 25.94 6.84 8.96
CA VAL A 292 26.36 6.91 10.36
C VAL A 292 27.77 7.49 10.50
N SER A 293 28.71 7.11 9.62
CA SER A 293 30.04 7.70 9.57
C SER A 293 29.98 9.19 9.28
N LYS A 294 29.13 9.61 8.32
CA LYS A 294 28.93 11.05 8.02
C LYS A 294 28.21 11.79 9.15
N TYR A 295 27.34 11.12 9.91
CA TYR A 295 26.76 11.71 11.10
C TYR A 295 27.82 11.98 12.17
N SER A 296 28.73 11.05 12.40
CA SER A 296 29.82 11.22 13.38
C SER A 296 30.81 12.33 13.00
N THR A 297 30.99 12.59 11.70
CA THR A 297 31.90 13.63 11.19
C THR A 297 31.18 14.87 10.64
N ARG A 298 29.91 15.09 11.07
CA ARG A 298 29.10 16.21 10.58
C ARG A 298 29.66 17.57 10.99
N CYS A 299 29.44 18.56 10.16
CA CYS A 299 29.88 19.95 10.42
C CYS A 299 29.09 20.59 11.57
N ASP A 300 29.62 21.67 12.09
CA ASP A 300 29.07 22.38 13.26
C ASP A 300 27.61 22.83 13.05
N SER A 301 27.22 23.21 11.84
CA SER A 301 25.84 23.60 11.54
C SER A 301 24.81 22.46 11.65
N LEU A 302 25.24 21.21 11.72
CA LEU A 302 24.41 20.03 11.83
C LEU A 302 24.58 19.30 13.18
N GLN A 303 25.31 19.88 14.11
CA GLN A 303 25.66 19.23 15.39
C GLN A 303 24.46 18.95 16.27
N ASP A 304 23.42 19.78 16.21
CA ASP A 304 22.20 19.64 17.05
C ASP A 304 21.20 18.62 16.51
N LEU A 305 21.49 18.00 15.36
CA LEU A 305 20.61 16.96 14.82
C LEU A 305 20.86 15.61 15.48
N SER A 306 19.77 14.92 15.79
CA SER A 306 19.81 13.50 16.14
C SER A 306 20.20 12.64 14.92
N LEU A 307 20.65 11.42 15.13
CA LEU A 307 20.93 10.49 14.04
C LEU A 307 19.68 10.22 13.18
N PHE A 308 18.52 10.11 13.82
CA PHE A 308 17.25 9.93 13.15
C PHE A 308 16.92 11.13 12.25
N ASP A 309 17.03 12.35 12.76
CA ASP A 309 16.76 13.58 11.99
C ASP A 309 17.79 13.78 10.89
N PHE A 310 19.05 13.48 11.15
CA PHE A 310 20.09 13.51 10.12
C PHE A 310 19.75 12.54 8.97
N ALA A 311 19.35 11.30 9.27
CA ALA A 311 18.92 10.33 8.27
C ALA A 311 17.67 10.79 7.51
N ARG A 312 16.73 11.44 8.20
CA ARG A 312 15.47 11.92 7.67
C ARG A 312 15.65 13.08 6.69
N PHE A 313 16.49 14.05 7.02
CA PHE A 313 16.64 15.28 6.25
C PHE A 313 17.81 15.28 5.28
N PHE A 314 18.79 14.41 5.46
CA PHE A 314 20.02 14.40 4.65
C PHE A 314 20.26 13.06 3.98
N ARG A 315 21.01 13.10 2.89
CA ARG A 315 21.54 11.92 2.20
C ARG A 315 23.02 12.07 1.93
N CYS A 316 23.72 10.94 1.88
CA CYS A 316 25.11 10.89 1.46
C CYS A 316 25.16 10.53 -0.04
N SER A 317 25.88 11.33 -0.82
CA SER A 317 26.10 11.05 -2.25
C SER A 317 27.50 11.52 -2.61
N SER A 318 28.31 10.62 -3.19
CA SER A 318 29.69 10.90 -3.58
C SER A 318 30.52 11.54 -2.44
N GLY A 319 30.40 11.00 -1.23
CA GLY A 319 31.10 11.47 -0.04
C GLY A 319 30.59 12.78 0.58
N ARG A 320 29.57 13.42 -0.03
CA ARG A 320 29.00 14.68 0.46
C ARG A 320 27.66 14.46 1.15
N VAL A 321 27.39 15.27 2.17
CA VAL A 321 26.09 15.36 2.84
C VAL A 321 25.23 16.38 2.11
N ILE A 322 24.08 15.94 1.59
CA ILE A 322 23.17 16.78 0.79
C ILE A 322 21.81 16.76 1.47
N ARG A 323 21.22 17.94 1.69
CA ARG A 323 19.86 18.05 2.20
C ARG A 323 18.86 17.52 1.18
N ARG A 324 17.88 16.75 1.65
CA ARG A 324 16.79 16.22 0.80
C ARG A 324 15.78 17.32 0.51
N GLU A 325 15.18 17.29 -0.66
CA GLU A 325 14.05 18.17 -1.01
C GLU A 325 12.81 17.83 -0.19
N LYS A 326 12.58 16.54 0.06
CA LYS A 326 11.54 16.02 0.97
C LYS A 326 12.17 15.10 2.00
N GLU A 327 11.64 15.14 3.20
CA GLU A 327 11.99 14.20 4.27
C GLU A 327 11.84 12.75 3.79
N CYS A 328 12.75 11.88 4.16
CA CYS A 328 12.60 10.46 3.89
C CYS A 328 11.91 9.74 5.05
N ILE A 329 11.44 8.52 4.77
CA ILE A 329 10.95 7.60 5.78
C ILE A 329 12.16 6.81 6.31
N VAL A 330 12.43 6.93 7.61
CA VAL A 330 13.49 6.16 8.27
C VAL A 330 12.88 4.88 8.83
N ARG A 331 13.33 3.74 8.31
CA ARG A 331 12.95 2.42 8.80
C ARG A 331 14.06 1.85 9.67
N VAL A 332 13.77 1.59 10.93
CA VAL A 332 14.71 0.96 11.86
C VAL A 332 14.52 -0.55 11.86
N ILE A 333 15.62 -1.32 11.80
CA ILE A 333 15.62 -2.78 11.73
C ILE A 333 16.67 -3.33 12.72
N PRO A 334 16.31 -4.21 13.67
CA PRO A 334 14.93 -4.65 13.96
C PRO A 334 14.07 -3.53 14.55
N TYR A 335 12.76 -3.60 14.32
CA TYR A 335 11.82 -2.71 15.00
C TYR A 335 11.54 -3.28 16.40
N ILE A 336 11.96 -2.58 17.43
CA ILE A 336 11.72 -2.94 18.83
C ILE A 336 10.53 -2.12 19.31
N LYS A 337 9.43 -2.78 19.66
CA LYS A 337 8.26 -2.18 20.29
C LYS A 337 8.38 -2.45 21.80
N LEU A 338 8.14 -1.42 22.63
CA LEU A 338 8.07 -1.62 24.07
C LEU A 338 6.97 -2.66 24.38
N SER A 339 7.33 -3.71 25.10
CA SER A 339 6.38 -4.74 25.56
C SER A 339 5.61 -4.24 26.77
N ASP A 340 4.35 -4.67 26.88
CA ASP A 340 3.46 -4.23 27.98
C ASP A 340 3.96 -4.73 29.37
N ASP A 341 4.71 -5.80 29.41
CA ASP A 341 5.37 -6.37 30.59
C ASP A 341 6.75 -5.73 30.92
N GLY A 342 7.28 -4.92 30.00
CA GLY A 342 8.56 -4.24 30.14
C GLY A 342 9.80 -5.11 29.95
N GLU A 343 9.68 -6.38 29.55
CA GLU A 343 10.82 -7.31 29.40
C GLU A 343 11.90 -6.79 28.44
N ASN A 344 11.53 -6.03 27.39
CA ASN A 344 12.47 -5.48 26.42
C ASN A 344 12.72 -3.97 26.58
N SER A 345 12.41 -3.41 27.74
CA SER A 345 12.49 -1.96 27.99
C SER A 345 13.90 -1.40 27.80
N GLU A 346 14.92 -2.12 28.27
CA GLU A 346 16.33 -1.70 28.15
C GLU A 346 16.76 -1.60 26.67
N GLU A 347 16.48 -2.62 25.87
CA GLU A 347 16.80 -2.64 24.44
C GLU A 347 16.04 -1.54 23.68
N TYR A 348 14.76 -1.37 24.01
CA TYR A 348 13.94 -0.33 23.44
C TYR A 348 14.52 1.07 23.73
N TYR A 349 14.75 1.41 24.99
CA TYR A 349 15.26 2.73 25.35
C TYR A 349 16.69 2.96 24.85
N LYS A 350 17.53 1.94 24.83
CA LYS A 350 18.87 2.02 24.25
C LYS A 350 18.82 2.37 22.76
N LEU A 351 17.90 1.76 22.00
CA LEU A 351 17.68 2.09 20.60
C LEU A 351 17.13 3.51 20.43
N GLN A 352 16.14 3.93 21.27
CA GLN A 352 15.60 5.29 21.23
C GLN A 352 16.68 6.33 21.53
N CYS A 353 17.53 6.09 22.51
CA CYS A 353 18.66 6.98 22.81
C CYS A 353 19.64 7.08 21.64
N LYS A 354 20.02 5.98 21.01
CA LYS A 354 20.90 5.99 19.84
C LYS A 354 20.33 6.81 18.67
N LEU A 355 19.03 6.74 18.46
CA LEU A 355 18.35 7.40 17.34
C LEU A 355 18.08 8.88 17.60
N HIS A 356 17.62 9.22 18.79
CA HIS A 356 17.02 10.52 19.08
C HIS A 356 17.83 11.42 19.99
N VAL A 357 18.78 10.87 20.76
CA VAL A 357 19.70 11.69 21.53
C VAL A 357 20.83 12.19 20.63
N VAL A 358 21.12 13.49 20.72
CA VAL A 358 22.19 14.11 19.93
C VAL A 358 23.53 13.62 20.46
N ALA A 359 24.20 12.77 19.70
CA ALA A 359 25.57 12.37 20.01
C ALA A 359 26.52 13.45 19.49
N ARG A 360 27.30 14.05 20.38
CA ARG A 360 28.38 14.95 19.98
C ARG A 360 29.58 14.12 19.51
N PRO A 361 30.24 14.49 18.40
CA PRO A 361 31.49 13.83 18.03
C PRO A 361 32.48 14.00 19.18
N VAL A 362 33.07 12.89 19.62
CA VAL A 362 34.22 12.93 20.49
C VAL A 362 35.32 13.60 19.68
N ARG A 363 35.59 14.88 19.91
CA ARG A 363 36.81 15.49 19.44
C ARG A 363 37.90 14.83 20.27
N ASP A 364 38.76 14.06 19.65
CA ASP A 364 40.03 13.70 20.25
C ASP A 364 40.73 15.02 20.59
N CYS A 365 40.65 15.38 21.84
CA CYS A 365 41.50 16.38 22.43
C CYS A 365 42.88 15.74 22.60
N GLU A 366 43.58 15.41 21.53
CA GLU A 366 45.04 15.33 21.54
C GLU A 366 45.53 16.75 21.47
N ALA A 367 45.70 17.32 22.56
CA ALA A 367 46.88 17.71 23.28
C ALA A 367 47.97 18.35 22.40
N HIS A 368 48.20 19.55 22.72
CA HIS A 368 49.58 20.09 22.73
C HIS A 368 50.19 19.89 24.08
#